data_c44044ad5866e2a12b43b7f016059d13
#
_entry.id   c44044ad5866e2a12b43b7f016059d13
#
_cell.length_a   1.000
_cell.length_b   1.000
_cell.length_c   1.000
_cell.angle_alpha   90.00
_cell.angle_beta   90.00
_cell.angle_gamma   90.00
#
_symmetry.space_group_name_H-M   'P 1'
#
loop_
_entity.id
_entity.type
_entity.pdbx_description
1 polymer ?
#
loop_
_entity_poly.entity_id
_entity_poly.type
_entity_poly.pdbx_seq_one_letter_code
_entity_poly.pdbx_strand_id
1 'polypeptide(L)'
;MRRGMCGCVGRARMVWLPGLVLAALAVWAGAAQAGSLPTTIERVKPSVVGVGTFQETRQPRMQLRGTGFVIGDGRHVITNDHVLPDLLDAERREFLAVFVPSGGPQAQVRRAQAVAKDPARDLVLLRIDGDPMPALRLGNSAAVREGQAIAFTGFPIGAALGLFAATHRGTVAAVAPVTMPARSARELNPAMIRRMRDPYTIFQLDATAYPGNSGSPMFDPATGQVLGVINMVFVKEGRESALERPSGISYAIPIDFARELLQRQGLQP
;
A
#
# COMPACT_ATOMS: atom_id res chain seq x y z
N MET A 1 4.34 -69.83 -72.56
CA MET A 1 4.34 -70.03 -71.07
C MET A 1 5.17 -68.98 -70.42
N ARG A 2 4.53 -68.03 -69.70
CA ARG A 2 5.02 -67.42 -68.48
C ARG A 2 4.06 -66.29 -68.14
N ARG A 3 3.37 -66.43 -67.01
CA ARG A 3 2.45 -65.47 -66.43
C ARG A 3 3.26 -64.42 -65.68
N GLY A 4 2.99 -63.13 -65.93
CA GLY A 4 3.49 -62.02 -65.16
C GLY A 4 2.44 -61.58 -64.12
N MET A 5 2.82 -61.52 -62.85
CA MET A 5 2.01 -61.04 -61.75
C MET A 5 2.15 -59.50 -61.63
N CYS A 6 1.02 -58.82 -61.72
CA CYS A 6 0.93 -57.40 -61.53
C CYS A 6 0.79 -57.09 -60.04
N GLY A 7 1.76 -56.38 -59.40
CA GLY A 7 1.72 -55.96 -58.04
C GLY A 7 1.09 -54.56 -57.93
N CYS A 8 -0.08 -54.47 -57.32
CA CYS A 8 -0.70 -53.18 -56.95
C CYS A 8 -0.04 -52.62 -55.68
N VAL A 9 0.69 -51.52 -55.83
CA VAL A 9 1.16 -50.68 -54.69
C VAL A 9 0.11 -49.67 -54.34
N GLY A 10 -0.57 -49.94 -53.25
CA GLY A 10 -1.55 -48.93 -52.64
C GLY A 10 -0.84 -47.73 -52.04
N ARG A 11 -1.03 -46.59 -52.61
CA ARG A 11 -0.61 -45.29 -52.01
C ARG A 11 -1.58 -44.89 -50.89
N ALA A 12 -1.11 -45.02 -49.65
CA ALA A 12 -1.81 -44.38 -48.50
C ALA A 12 -1.73 -42.86 -48.61
N ARG A 13 -2.86 -42.22 -48.80
CA ARG A 13 -2.99 -40.74 -48.70
C ARG A 13 -3.08 -40.37 -47.23
N MET A 14 -2.01 -39.75 -46.72
CA MET A 14 -1.98 -39.12 -45.43
C MET A 14 -2.78 -37.81 -45.48
N VAL A 15 -3.98 -37.83 -44.92
CA VAL A 15 -4.83 -36.63 -44.78
C VAL A 15 -4.32 -35.83 -43.59
N TRP A 16 -3.64 -34.73 -43.84
CA TRP A 16 -3.27 -33.77 -42.83
C TRP A 16 -4.54 -32.97 -42.42
N LEU A 17 -4.92 -33.06 -41.14
CA LEU A 17 -5.97 -32.26 -40.54
C LEU A 17 -5.36 -30.93 -40.05
N PRO A 18 -5.56 -29.77 -40.73
CA PRO A 18 -5.00 -28.50 -40.30
C PRO A 18 -5.79 -27.85 -39.15
N GLY A 19 -6.82 -28.50 -38.63
CA GLY A 19 -7.69 -27.89 -37.58
C GLY A 19 -7.15 -27.94 -36.14
N LEU A 20 -6.21 -28.82 -35.83
CA LEU A 20 -5.71 -29.00 -34.46
C LEU A 20 -4.61 -28.01 -34.04
N VAL A 21 -3.89 -27.41 -34.98
CA VAL A 21 -2.81 -26.44 -34.67
C VAL A 21 -3.35 -25.04 -34.35
N LEU A 22 -4.50 -24.65 -34.93
CA LEU A 22 -5.14 -23.36 -34.63
C LEU A 22 -5.81 -23.29 -33.25
N ALA A 23 -6.26 -24.41 -32.69
CA ALA A 23 -6.84 -24.48 -31.36
C ALA A 23 -5.79 -24.36 -30.26
N ALA A 24 -4.55 -24.79 -30.47
CA ALA A 24 -3.46 -24.69 -29.50
C ALA A 24 -2.90 -23.25 -29.34
N LEU A 25 -2.99 -22.44 -30.39
CA LEU A 25 -2.54 -21.02 -30.36
C LEU A 25 -3.55 -20.07 -29.67
N ALA A 26 -4.82 -20.43 -29.59
CA ALA A 26 -5.84 -19.61 -28.95
C ALA A 26 -5.83 -19.70 -27.42
N VAL A 27 -5.21 -20.72 -26.82
CA VAL A 27 -5.14 -20.91 -25.36
C VAL A 27 -4.02 -20.06 -24.73
N TRP A 28 -3.04 -19.57 -25.50
CA TRP A 28 -1.94 -18.75 -25.00
C TRP A 28 -2.24 -17.24 -24.95
N ALA A 29 -3.35 -16.77 -25.51
CA ALA A 29 -3.73 -15.36 -25.52
C ALA A 29 -4.36 -14.87 -24.19
N GLY A 30 -4.54 -15.75 -23.21
CA GLY A 30 -5.13 -15.46 -21.90
C GLY A 30 -4.11 -15.25 -20.77
N ALA A 31 -2.81 -15.11 -21.05
CA ALA A 31 -1.86 -14.66 -20.05
C ALA A 31 -2.25 -13.22 -19.65
N ALA A 32 -2.93 -13.07 -18.51
CA ALA A 32 -3.22 -11.79 -17.90
C ALA A 32 -1.94 -10.96 -17.99
N GLN A 33 -1.98 -9.84 -18.72
CA GLN A 33 -0.88 -8.89 -18.76
C GLN A 33 -0.71 -8.39 -17.33
N ALA A 34 0.20 -9.01 -16.59
CA ALA A 34 0.66 -8.46 -15.33
C ALA A 34 1.17 -7.05 -15.67
N GLY A 35 0.47 -6.04 -15.17
CA GLY A 35 0.80 -4.64 -15.47
C GLY A 35 2.25 -4.39 -15.09
N SER A 36 3.00 -3.69 -15.93
CA SER A 36 4.34 -3.26 -15.56
C SER A 36 4.24 -2.33 -14.34
N LEU A 37 5.24 -2.35 -13.47
CA LEU A 37 5.23 -1.46 -12.29
C LEU A 37 5.03 0.02 -12.65
N PRO A 38 5.61 0.60 -13.73
CA PRO A 38 5.30 1.96 -14.16
C PRO A 38 3.81 2.20 -14.36
N THR A 39 3.12 1.32 -15.10
CA THR A 39 1.66 1.42 -15.31
C THR A 39 0.86 1.30 -14.01
N THR A 40 1.32 0.43 -13.10
CA THR A 40 0.70 0.29 -11.78
C THR A 40 0.88 1.56 -10.94
N ILE A 41 2.06 2.17 -10.96
CA ILE A 41 2.34 3.44 -10.29
C ILE A 41 1.43 4.56 -10.79
N GLU A 42 1.21 4.68 -12.10
CA GLU A 42 0.30 5.67 -12.68
C GLU A 42 -1.13 5.54 -12.15
N ARG A 43 -1.60 4.33 -11.90
CA ARG A 43 -2.93 4.06 -11.31
C ARG A 43 -2.98 4.31 -9.80
N VAL A 44 -1.89 4.03 -9.07
CA VAL A 44 -1.84 4.14 -7.61
C VAL A 44 -1.65 5.58 -7.15
N LYS A 45 -0.74 6.32 -7.78
CA LYS A 45 -0.36 7.69 -7.36
C LYS A 45 -1.52 8.66 -7.16
N PRO A 46 -2.55 8.70 -8.02
CA PRO A 46 -3.68 9.64 -7.84
C PRO A 46 -4.46 9.44 -6.54
N SER A 47 -4.35 8.28 -5.92
CA SER A 47 -5.03 7.92 -4.67
C SER A 47 -4.15 8.14 -3.44
N VAL A 48 -2.86 8.50 -3.60
CA VAL A 48 -1.91 8.69 -2.50
C VAL A 48 -1.85 10.17 -2.14
N VAL A 49 -2.04 10.46 -0.87
CA VAL A 49 -2.17 11.83 -0.34
C VAL A 49 -1.26 12.06 0.84
N GLY A 50 -0.85 13.31 1.04
CA GLY A 50 -0.19 13.71 2.26
C GLY A 50 -1.21 13.86 3.39
N VAL A 51 -0.82 13.53 4.62
CA VAL A 51 -1.63 13.74 5.83
C VAL A 51 -0.88 14.62 6.80
N GLY A 52 -1.59 15.58 7.40
CA GLY A 52 -0.98 16.49 8.36
C GLY A 52 -1.94 17.56 8.83
N THR A 53 -1.43 18.73 9.18
CA THR A 53 -2.25 19.86 9.66
C THR A 53 -2.08 21.09 8.78
N PHE A 54 -3.13 21.90 8.71
CA PHE A 54 -3.13 23.18 8.02
C PHE A 54 -3.53 24.28 9.00
N GLN A 55 -2.82 25.41 8.92
CA GLN A 55 -3.08 26.60 9.71
C GLN A 55 -2.76 27.84 8.87
N GLU A 56 -3.72 28.74 8.68
CA GLU A 56 -3.58 29.89 7.78
C GLU A 56 -2.47 30.86 8.19
N THR A 57 -2.27 31.02 9.50
CA THR A 57 -1.32 31.98 10.08
C THR A 57 0.08 31.43 10.28
N ARG A 58 0.29 30.12 10.07
CA ARG A 58 1.60 29.47 10.24
C ARG A 58 2.43 29.57 8.94
N GLN A 59 3.74 29.61 9.08
CA GLN A 59 4.71 29.48 7.98
C GLN A 59 5.62 28.27 8.24
N PRO A 60 5.58 27.25 7.37
CA PRO A 60 4.64 27.01 6.27
C PRO A 60 3.22 26.68 6.76
N ARG A 61 2.19 27.04 6.01
CA ARG A 61 0.77 26.78 6.35
C ARG A 61 0.47 25.29 6.49
N MET A 62 1.05 24.47 5.61
CA MET A 62 0.94 23.01 5.59
C MET A 62 2.05 22.41 6.43
N GLN A 63 1.71 21.49 7.33
CA GLN A 63 2.65 20.65 8.05
C GLN A 63 2.36 19.20 7.71
N LEU A 64 3.15 18.64 6.79
CA LEU A 64 3.07 17.23 6.43
C LEU A 64 3.63 16.38 7.57
N ARG A 65 2.90 15.36 7.98
CA ARG A 65 3.28 14.43 9.06
C ARG A 65 3.47 13.00 8.58
N GLY A 66 2.78 12.62 7.49
CA GLY A 66 2.87 11.30 6.91
C GLY A 66 2.09 11.21 5.60
N THR A 67 1.90 9.99 5.17
CA THR A 67 1.17 9.61 3.97
C THR A 67 -0.15 8.97 4.32
N GLY A 68 -1.12 9.04 3.44
CA GLY A 68 -2.35 8.28 3.46
C GLY A 68 -2.76 7.88 2.05
N PHE A 69 -3.79 7.08 1.93
CA PHE A 69 -4.34 6.71 0.63
C PHE A 69 -5.86 6.56 0.69
N VAL A 70 -6.48 6.87 -0.43
CA VAL A 70 -7.94 6.88 -0.58
C VAL A 70 -8.45 5.46 -0.79
N ILE A 71 -9.55 5.12 -0.10
CA ILE A 71 -10.22 3.82 -0.17
C ILE A 71 -11.75 3.97 -0.19
N GLY A 72 -12.45 2.86 -0.45
CA GLY A 72 -13.90 2.78 -0.39
C GLY A 72 -14.60 3.70 -1.39
N ASP A 73 -15.40 4.61 -0.90
CA ASP A 73 -16.22 5.54 -1.68
C ASP A 73 -15.44 6.75 -2.27
N GLY A 74 -14.13 6.78 -2.12
CA GLY A 74 -13.30 7.90 -2.59
C GLY A 74 -13.28 9.12 -1.67
N ARG A 75 -13.93 9.05 -0.52
CA ARG A 75 -13.98 10.10 0.51
C ARG A 75 -13.36 9.68 1.84
N HIS A 76 -12.78 8.50 1.87
CA HIS A 76 -12.11 7.97 3.04
C HIS A 76 -10.63 7.73 2.77
N VAL A 77 -9.80 8.04 3.75
CA VAL A 77 -8.34 7.90 3.71
C VAL A 77 -7.88 7.07 4.89
N ILE A 78 -7.07 6.05 4.64
CA ILE A 78 -6.33 5.31 5.66
C ILE A 78 -4.96 5.94 5.85
N THR A 79 -4.54 6.03 7.11
CA THR A 79 -3.17 6.36 7.54
C THR A 79 -2.87 5.73 8.90
N ASN A 80 -1.67 5.97 9.44
CA ASN A 80 -1.36 5.56 10.81
C ASN A 80 -1.91 6.56 11.84
N ASP A 81 -2.29 6.07 13.03
CA ASP A 81 -2.80 6.91 14.12
C ASP A 81 -1.74 7.88 14.63
N HIS A 82 -0.45 7.44 14.74
CA HIS A 82 0.67 8.31 15.15
C HIS A 82 0.97 9.46 14.16
N VAL A 83 0.46 9.42 12.93
CA VAL A 83 0.57 10.51 11.96
C VAL A 83 -0.32 11.70 12.38
N LEU A 84 -1.40 11.44 13.11
CA LEU A 84 -2.26 12.51 13.62
C LEU A 84 -1.56 13.27 14.76
N PRO A 85 -1.83 14.57 14.91
CA PRO A 85 -1.39 15.32 16.09
C PRO A 85 -2.19 14.87 17.32
N ASP A 86 -1.56 14.89 18.48
CA ASP A 86 -2.25 14.65 19.75
C ASP A 86 -3.29 15.73 20.03
N LEU A 87 -2.95 16.98 19.74
CA LEU A 87 -3.81 18.15 19.88
C LEU A 87 -3.69 19.06 18.66
N LEU A 88 -4.79 19.69 18.30
CA LEU A 88 -4.86 20.75 17.30
C LEU A 88 -4.96 22.11 18.01
N ASP A 89 -4.26 23.11 17.49
CA ASP A 89 -4.35 24.50 17.98
C ASP A 89 -5.66 25.15 17.47
N ALA A 90 -6.74 24.89 18.21
CA ALA A 90 -8.06 25.42 17.86
C ALA A 90 -8.12 26.95 17.91
N GLU A 91 -7.34 27.60 18.79
CA GLU A 91 -7.30 29.07 18.91
C GLU A 91 -6.77 29.71 17.63
N ARG A 92 -5.78 29.07 17.01
CA ARG A 92 -5.20 29.48 15.72
C ARG A 92 -5.85 28.81 14.52
N ARG A 93 -7.02 28.20 14.69
CA ARG A 93 -7.78 27.53 13.63
C ARG A 93 -6.99 26.44 12.88
N GLU A 94 -6.10 25.75 13.57
CA GLU A 94 -5.44 24.58 13.01
C GLU A 94 -6.45 23.43 12.84
N PHE A 95 -6.34 22.72 11.73
CA PHE A 95 -7.20 21.57 11.48
C PHE A 95 -6.43 20.43 10.80
N LEU A 96 -6.93 19.22 10.99
CA LEU A 96 -6.44 18.03 10.30
C LEU A 96 -6.75 18.16 8.82
N ALA A 97 -5.75 17.94 7.99
CA ALA A 97 -5.85 18.12 6.56
C ALA A 97 -5.22 16.96 5.79
N VAL A 98 -5.79 16.72 4.62
CA VAL A 98 -5.22 15.89 3.57
C VAL A 98 -4.73 16.80 2.45
N PHE A 99 -3.53 16.56 1.97
CA PHE A 99 -2.87 17.30 0.90
C PHE A 99 -2.86 16.45 -0.37
N VAL A 100 -3.64 16.89 -1.35
CA VAL A 100 -3.77 16.21 -2.64
C VAL A 100 -2.77 16.83 -3.61
N PRO A 101 -1.80 16.05 -4.15
CA PRO A 101 -0.85 16.55 -5.14
C PRO A 101 -1.57 17.09 -6.38
N SER A 102 -1.17 18.27 -6.85
CA SER A 102 -1.73 18.89 -8.06
C SER A 102 -0.77 18.85 -9.27
N GLY A 103 0.30 18.06 -9.17
CA GLY A 103 1.35 17.99 -10.21
C GLY A 103 2.35 19.15 -10.17
N GLY A 104 2.24 20.06 -9.19
CA GLY A 104 3.11 21.20 -8.97
C GLY A 104 3.51 21.37 -7.49
N PRO A 105 4.17 22.49 -7.14
CA PRO A 105 4.58 22.75 -5.77
C PRO A 105 3.41 23.02 -4.81
N GLN A 106 2.24 23.32 -5.35
CA GLN A 106 1.03 23.57 -4.58
C GLN A 106 0.22 22.27 -4.44
N ALA A 107 -0.43 22.09 -3.28
CA ALA A 107 -1.36 21.00 -3.05
C ALA A 107 -2.77 21.55 -2.84
N GLN A 108 -3.77 20.79 -3.25
CA GLN A 108 -5.13 21.03 -2.82
C GLN A 108 -5.26 20.58 -1.36
N VAL A 109 -5.65 21.50 -0.49
CA VAL A 109 -5.89 21.20 0.93
C VAL A 109 -7.35 20.78 1.10
N ARG A 110 -7.59 19.62 1.67
CA ARG A 110 -8.92 19.14 2.04
C ARG A 110 -8.97 18.94 3.55
N ARG A 111 -10.00 19.48 4.19
CA ARG A 111 -10.24 19.22 5.62
C ARG A 111 -10.52 17.73 5.82
N ALA A 112 -10.00 17.17 6.91
CA ALA A 112 -10.19 15.79 7.27
C ALA A 112 -10.70 15.66 8.71
N GLN A 113 -11.42 14.57 8.98
CA GLN A 113 -11.93 14.22 10.30
C GLN A 113 -11.67 12.73 10.55
N ALA A 114 -11.14 12.37 11.70
CA ALA A 114 -11.02 10.98 12.12
C ALA A 114 -12.42 10.40 12.43
N VAL A 115 -12.82 9.36 11.71
CA VAL A 115 -14.13 8.71 11.89
C VAL A 115 -14.04 7.34 12.56
N ALA A 116 -12.89 6.67 12.46
CA ALA A 116 -12.60 5.45 13.19
C ALA A 116 -11.12 5.34 13.49
N LYS A 117 -10.77 4.77 14.63
CA LYS A 117 -9.39 4.55 15.08
C LYS A 117 -9.19 3.12 15.56
N ASP A 118 -8.01 2.59 15.31
CA ASP A 118 -7.48 1.37 15.93
C ASP A 118 -6.08 1.66 16.50
N PRO A 119 -6.00 2.24 17.70
CA PRO A 119 -4.71 2.57 18.32
C PRO A 119 -3.84 1.33 18.62
N ALA A 120 -4.44 0.15 18.76
CA ALA A 120 -3.69 -1.09 18.99
C ALA A 120 -2.85 -1.48 17.77
N ARG A 121 -3.42 -1.26 16.56
CA ARG A 121 -2.77 -1.54 15.28
C ARG A 121 -2.24 -0.29 14.59
N ASP A 122 -2.31 0.88 15.27
CA ASP A 122 -1.82 2.15 14.77
C ASP A 122 -2.44 2.53 13.42
N LEU A 123 -3.75 2.39 13.29
CA LEU A 123 -4.51 2.74 12.10
C LEU A 123 -5.62 3.75 12.42
N VAL A 124 -5.88 4.63 11.48
CA VAL A 124 -6.99 5.57 11.54
C VAL A 124 -7.64 5.73 10.16
N LEU A 125 -8.96 5.79 10.16
CA LEU A 125 -9.78 6.11 9.01
C LEU A 125 -10.20 7.58 9.11
N LEU A 126 -9.86 8.34 8.10
CA LEU A 126 -10.22 9.75 7.94
C LEU A 126 -11.33 9.88 6.90
N ARG A 127 -12.31 10.75 7.14
CA ARG A 127 -13.22 11.25 6.12
C ARG A 127 -12.69 12.60 5.63
N ILE A 128 -12.72 12.82 4.33
CA ILE A 128 -12.26 14.06 3.69
C ILE A 128 -13.40 14.79 3.01
N ASP A 129 -13.31 16.12 2.99
CA ASP A 129 -14.26 16.99 2.31
C ASP A 129 -13.99 17.01 0.80
N GLY A 130 -15.01 17.40 0.03
CA GLY A 130 -14.94 17.60 -1.41
C GLY A 130 -15.38 16.37 -2.23
N ASP A 131 -15.09 16.41 -3.53
CA ASP A 131 -15.48 15.35 -4.45
C ASP A 131 -14.72 14.05 -4.21
N PRO A 132 -15.32 12.89 -4.53
CA PRO A 132 -14.65 11.61 -4.43
C PRO A 132 -13.36 11.58 -5.26
N MET A 133 -12.33 10.96 -4.70
CA MET A 133 -11.06 10.72 -5.36
C MET A 133 -10.98 9.26 -5.84
N PRO A 134 -10.09 8.94 -6.78
CA PRO A 134 -9.80 7.55 -7.11
C PRO A 134 -9.45 6.76 -5.85
N ALA A 135 -10.15 5.64 -5.61
CA ALA A 135 -9.90 4.77 -4.46
C ALA A 135 -9.06 3.55 -4.86
N LEU A 136 -8.12 3.16 -3.99
CA LEU A 136 -7.35 1.94 -4.18
C LEU A 136 -8.18 0.71 -3.79
N ARG A 137 -7.98 -0.37 -4.54
CA ARG A 137 -8.56 -1.66 -4.21
C ARG A 137 -7.76 -2.34 -3.12
N LEU A 138 -8.44 -2.84 -2.10
CA LEU A 138 -7.82 -3.62 -1.03
C LEU A 138 -7.66 -5.08 -1.47
N GLY A 139 -6.43 -5.57 -1.38
CA GLY A 139 -6.09 -6.97 -1.64
C GLY A 139 -6.36 -7.86 -0.41
N ASN A 140 -5.93 -9.11 -0.49
CA ASN A 140 -6.02 -10.07 0.59
C ASN A 140 -4.67 -10.18 1.30
N SER A 141 -4.53 -9.58 2.48
CA SER A 141 -3.27 -9.64 3.23
C SER A 141 -2.97 -11.02 3.83
N ALA A 142 -3.99 -11.87 4.03
CA ALA A 142 -3.78 -13.24 4.48
C ALA A 142 -3.09 -14.14 3.43
N ALA A 143 -3.12 -13.74 2.16
CA ALA A 143 -2.45 -14.44 1.07
C ALA A 143 -0.98 -14.01 0.86
N VAL A 144 -0.51 -12.98 1.57
CA VAL A 144 0.86 -12.47 1.47
C VAL A 144 1.85 -13.50 2.00
N ARG A 145 2.94 -13.71 1.27
CA ARG A 145 3.99 -14.68 1.62
C ARG A 145 5.36 -14.03 1.64
N GLU A 146 6.24 -14.62 2.41
CA GLU A 146 7.67 -14.29 2.40
C GLU A 146 8.26 -14.50 1.00
N GLY A 147 9.16 -13.62 0.60
CA GLY A 147 9.71 -13.57 -0.75
C GLY A 147 8.83 -12.85 -1.78
N GLN A 148 7.61 -12.45 -1.43
CA GLN A 148 6.72 -11.72 -2.35
C GLN A 148 7.26 -10.32 -2.62
N ALA A 149 7.37 -9.96 -3.91
CA ALA A 149 7.70 -8.60 -4.32
C ALA A 149 6.56 -7.62 -3.94
N ILE A 150 6.94 -6.47 -3.44
CA ILE A 150 6.01 -5.37 -3.09
C ILE A 150 6.52 -4.04 -3.62
N ALA A 151 5.63 -3.08 -3.68
CA ALA A 151 5.98 -1.66 -3.81
C ALA A 151 5.14 -0.84 -2.81
N PHE A 152 5.62 0.33 -2.45
CA PHE A 152 4.85 1.31 -1.68
C PHE A 152 5.13 2.72 -2.18
N THR A 153 4.13 3.58 -2.08
CA THR A 153 4.21 4.96 -2.58
C THR A 153 3.83 5.94 -1.48
N GLY A 154 4.66 6.95 -1.25
CA GLY A 154 4.42 7.94 -0.20
C GLY A 154 5.27 9.19 -0.38
N PHE A 155 5.34 10.01 0.66
CA PHE A 155 6.06 11.29 0.68
C PHE A 155 7.26 11.22 1.63
N PRO A 156 8.38 10.61 1.18
CA PRO A 156 9.59 10.51 2.00
C PRO A 156 10.13 11.90 2.32
N ILE A 157 10.69 12.06 3.53
CA ILE A 157 11.33 13.30 4.01
C ILE A 157 10.38 14.51 4.05
N GLY A 158 9.08 14.25 3.98
CA GLY A 158 8.04 15.27 4.15
C GLY A 158 8.07 16.36 3.07
N ALA A 159 7.73 17.59 3.46
CA ALA A 159 7.62 18.73 2.55
C ALA A 159 8.96 19.27 2.03
N ALA A 160 10.10 18.76 2.48
CA ALA A 160 11.42 19.26 2.07
C ALA A 160 11.68 19.14 0.54
N LEU A 161 11.09 18.13 -0.09
CA LEU A 161 11.18 17.91 -1.54
C LEU A 161 9.89 18.28 -2.27
N GLY A 162 8.90 18.88 -1.58
CA GLY A 162 7.55 19.11 -2.12
C GLY A 162 6.69 17.85 -2.06
N LEU A 163 5.42 17.99 -2.47
CA LEU A 163 4.44 16.88 -2.47
C LEU A 163 4.58 16.00 -3.73
N PHE A 164 5.78 15.47 -3.94
CA PHE A 164 6.05 14.49 -4.98
C PHE A 164 6.07 13.08 -4.39
N ALA A 165 5.05 12.29 -4.71
CA ALA A 165 4.98 10.92 -4.24
C ALA A 165 6.09 10.07 -4.89
N ALA A 166 6.92 9.46 -4.06
CA ALA A 166 7.98 8.53 -4.46
C ALA A 166 7.53 7.08 -4.26
N THR A 167 7.87 6.22 -5.21
CA THR A 167 7.59 4.78 -5.11
C THR A 167 8.88 4.03 -4.83
N HIS A 168 8.82 3.18 -3.82
CA HIS A 168 9.88 2.27 -3.41
C HIS A 168 9.48 0.84 -3.73
N ARG A 169 10.47 -0.02 -3.98
CA ARG A 169 10.29 -1.46 -4.17
C ARG A 169 10.94 -2.21 -3.02
N GLY A 170 10.44 -3.41 -2.77
CA GLY A 170 11.01 -4.29 -1.76
C GLY A 170 10.42 -5.69 -1.85
N THR A 171 10.69 -6.45 -0.81
CA THR A 171 10.24 -7.84 -0.67
C THR A 171 9.71 -8.03 0.75
N VAL A 172 8.69 -8.86 0.92
CA VAL A 172 8.27 -9.33 2.24
C VAL A 172 9.36 -10.27 2.76
N ALA A 173 10.12 -9.81 3.76
CA ALA A 173 11.22 -10.58 4.34
C ALA A 173 10.73 -11.59 5.38
N ALA A 174 9.69 -11.22 6.17
CA ALA A 174 9.07 -12.12 7.14
C ALA A 174 7.61 -11.74 7.39
N VAL A 175 6.82 -12.74 7.75
CA VAL A 175 5.44 -12.59 8.25
C VAL A 175 5.47 -13.04 9.71
N ALA A 176 5.49 -12.08 10.64
CA ALA A 176 5.78 -12.34 12.03
C ALA A 176 4.78 -11.70 12.98
N PRO A 177 4.49 -12.30 14.15
CA PRO A 177 3.68 -11.65 15.18
C PRO A 177 4.42 -10.41 15.72
N VAL A 178 3.68 -9.36 16.03
CA VAL A 178 4.21 -8.18 16.72
C VAL A 178 4.58 -8.58 18.14
N THR A 179 5.81 -9.02 18.32
CA THR A 179 6.43 -9.20 19.63
C THR A 179 7.42 -8.06 19.81
N MET A 180 7.03 -6.97 20.45
CA MET A 180 7.99 -5.98 20.91
C MET A 180 8.44 -6.39 22.32
N PRO A 181 9.66 -6.92 22.51
CA PRO A 181 10.18 -7.14 23.84
C PRO A 181 10.38 -5.77 24.48
N ALA A 182 9.61 -5.44 25.51
CA ALA A 182 9.94 -4.35 26.39
C ALA A 182 11.26 -4.72 27.12
N ARG A 183 12.28 -3.89 26.98
CA ARG A 183 13.56 -4.11 27.67
C ARG A 183 13.43 -3.92 29.20
N SER A 184 12.39 -3.20 29.62
CA SER A 184 12.05 -3.00 31.04
C SER A 184 10.55 -2.75 31.20
N ALA A 185 10.01 -3.04 32.38
CA ALA A 185 8.62 -2.74 32.73
C ALA A 185 8.28 -1.23 32.64
N ARG A 186 9.28 -0.34 32.73
CA ARG A 186 9.11 1.10 32.61
C ARG A 186 8.85 1.59 31.18
N GLU A 187 9.17 0.78 30.19
CA GLU A 187 8.92 1.07 28.76
C GLU A 187 7.53 0.60 28.29
N LEU A 188 6.81 -0.13 29.15
CA LEU A 188 5.47 -0.62 28.82
C LEU A 188 4.47 0.53 28.81
N ASN A 189 3.93 0.84 27.64
CA ASN A 189 2.78 1.73 27.50
C ASN A 189 1.50 0.91 27.27
N PRO A 190 0.30 1.51 27.46
CA PRO A 190 -0.97 0.80 27.28
C PRO A 190 -1.16 0.15 25.91
N ALA A 191 -0.60 0.73 24.84
CA ALA A 191 -0.67 0.15 23.50
C ALA A 191 0.20 -1.12 23.39
N MET A 192 1.41 -1.12 23.98
CA MET A 192 2.28 -2.30 24.04
C MET A 192 1.63 -3.42 24.84
N ILE A 193 1.02 -3.11 25.98
CA ILE A 193 0.30 -4.11 26.82
C ILE A 193 -0.84 -4.74 26.03
N ARG A 194 -1.62 -3.94 25.27
CA ARG A 194 -2.70 -4.49 24.42
C ARG A 194 -2.14 -5.40 23.32
N ARG A 195 -1.06 -5.01 22.64
CA ARG A 195 -0.40 -5.83 21.61
C ARG A 195 0.14 -7.15 22.15
N MET A 196 0.61 -7.17 23.40
CA MET A 196 1.07 -8.40 24.05
C MET A 196 -0.09 -9.34 24.40
N ARG A 197 -1.28 -8.81 24.69
CA ARG A 197 -2.48 -9.61 25.01
C ARG A 197 -3.17 -10.16 23.77
N ASP A 198 -3.12 -9.42 22.66
CA ASP A 198 -3.71 -9.80 21.37
C ASP A 198 -2.67 -9.52 20.26
N PRO A 199 -1.67 -10.41 20.11
CA PRO A 199 -0.62 -10.25 19.12
C PRO A 199 -1.21 -10.42 17.72
N TYR A 200 -0.97 -9.43 16.86
CA TYR A 200 -1.32 -9.50 15.46
C TYR A 200 -0.07 -9.64 14.59
N THR A 201 -0.26 -10.18 13.39
CA THR A 201 0.82 -10.36 12.42
C THR A 201 1.14 -9.04 11.72
N ILE A 202 2.43 -8.79 11.47
CA ILE A 202 2.94 -7.71 10.63
C ILE A 202 3.84 -8.26 9.53
N PHE A 203 4.04 -7.48 8.50
CA PHE A 203 5.01 -7.76 7.46
C PHE A 203 6.32 -7.01 7.76
N GLN A 204 7.40 -7.75 7.91
CA GLN A 204 8.75 -7.20 7.87
C GLN A 204 9.18 -7.16 6.41
N LEU A 205 9.73 -6.04 5.99
CA LEU A 205 10.08 -5.78 4.60
C LEU A 205 11.59 -5.58 4.46
N ASP A 206 12.17 -6.17 3.43
CA ASP A 206 13.46 -5.78 2.88
C ASP A 206 13.20 -4.61 1.92
N ALA A 207 13.15 -3.44 2.50
CA ALA A 207 12.90 -2.17 1.83
C ALA A 207 13.23 -1.00 2.75
N THR A 208 13.77 0.09 2.21
CA THR A 208 14.02 1.30 2.98
C THR A 208 12.82 2.22 2.93
N ALA A 209 12.19 2.47 4.09
CA ALA A 209 11.21 3.53 4.26
C ALA A 209 11.84 4.70 5.04
N TYR A 210 11.44 5.91 4.69
CA TYR A 210 11.91 7.16 5.29
C TYR A 210 10.79 7.83 6.11
N PRO A 211 11.14 8.72 7.05
CA PRO A 211 10.14 9.58 7.71
C PRO A 211 9.24 10.25 6.69
N GLY A 212 7.92 10.19 6.91
CA GLY A 212 6.90 10.61 5.95
C GLY A 212 6.25 9.47 5.16
N ASN A 213 6.90 8.28 5.08
CA ASN A 213 6.27 7.10 4.47
C ASN A 213 5.28 6.39 5.40
N SER A 214 5.18 6.74 6.70
CA SER A 214 4.13 6.23 7.57
C SER A 214 2.75 6.48 6.96
N GLY A 215 1.92 5.43 6.87
CA GLY A 215 0.61 5.46 6.25
C GLY A 215 0.59 5.21 4.73
N SER A 216 1.74 5.00 4.08
CA SER A 216 1.80 4.66 2.65
C SER A 216 1.14 3.33 2.34
N PRO A 217 0.41 3.20 1.22
CA PRO A 217 -0.07 1.91 0.74
C PRO A 217 1.11 1.04 0.30
N MET A 218 1.22 -0.15 0.87
CA MET A 218 2.04 -1.25 0.35
C MET A 218 1.18 -2.09 -0.58
N PHE A 219 1.57 -2.26 -1.82
CA PHE A 219 0.76 -2.91 -2.85
C PHE A 219 1.55 -3.93 -3.67
N ASP A 220 0.80 -4.84 -4.30
CA ASP A 220 1.32 -5.77 -5.28
C ASP A 220 1.74 -5.02 -6.57
N PRO A 221 3.00 -5.16 -7.02
CA PRO A 221 3.52 -4.38 -8.15
C PRO A 221 2.82 -4.65 -9.48
N ALA A 222 2.21 -5.82 -9.66
CA ALA A 222 1.55 -6.21 -10.89
C ALA A 222 0.10 -5.72 -10.94
N THR A 223 -0.63 -5.82 -9.81
CA THR A 223 -2.06 -5.54 -9.75
C THR A 223 -2.40 -4.17 -9.19
N GLY A 224 -1.55 -3.60 -8.34
CA GLY A 224 -1.81 -2.37 -7.58
C GLY A 224 -2.75 -2.57 -6.39
N GLN A 225 -3.15 -3.79 -6.07
CA GLN A 225 -3.96 -4.08 -4.90
C GLN A 225 -3.16 -3.84 -3.63
N VAL A 226 -3.75 -3.10 -2.68
CA VAL A 226 -3.09 -2.77 -1.41
C VAL A 226 -3.09 -3.98 -0.50
N LEU A 227 -1.91 -4.34 0.00
CA LEU A 227 -1.68 -5.51 0.86
C LEU A 227 -1.37 -5.11 2.30
N GLY A 228 -0.94 -3.86 2.52
CA GLY A 228 -0.61 -3.36 3.85
C GLY A 228 -0.44 -1.85 3.91
N VAL A 229 -0.21 -1.35 5.12
CA VAL A 229 0.05 0.06 5.43
C VAL A 229 1.44 0.17 6.04
N ILE A 230 2.34 0.93 5.43
CA ILE A 230 3.71 1.15 5.94
C ILE A 230 3.65 1.82 7.31
N ASN A 231 4.43 1.29 8.25
CA ASN A 231 4.52 1.79 9.62
C ASN A 231 5.99 1.96 10.04
N MET A 232 6.38 3.19 10.37
CA MET A 232 7.75 3.53 10.76
C MET A 232 8.00 3.50 12.28
N VAL A 233 6.96 3.34 13.12
CA VAL A 233 7.09 3.32 14.59
C VAL A 233 7.86 2.11 15.09
N PHE A 234 7.85 1.02 14.33
CA PHE A 234 8.60 -0.18 14.69
C PHE A 234 10.12 -0.05 14.50
N VAL A 235 10.59 0.98 13.80
CA VAL A 235 12.01 1.30 13.66
C VAL A 235 12.45 2.06 14.92
N LYS A 236 13.20 1.41 15.79
CA LYS A 236 13.54 1.87 17.16
C LYS A 236 14.53 3.04 17.27
N GLU A 237 15.06 3.54 16.18
CA GLU A 237 16.03 4.63 16.20
C GLU A 237 15.33 5.96 15.94
N GLY A 238 15.72 7.02 16.66
CA GLY A 238 15.11 8.34 16.53
C GLY A 238 15.12 8.86 15.09
N ARG A 239 14.28 9.86 14.79
CA ARG A 239 14.10 10.42 13.44
C ARG A 239 15.41 10.83 12.77
N GLU A 240 16.37 11.34 13.53
CA GLU A 240 17.71 11.73 13.05
C GLU A 240 18.54 10.51 12.64
N SER A 241 18.51 9.46 13.44
CA SER A 241 19.20 8.20 13.16
C SER A 241 18.64 7.49 11.91
N ALA A 242 17.34 7.56 11.67
CA ALA A 242 16.68 6.98 10.49
C ALA A 242 17.03 7.75 9.19
N LEU A 243 17.37 9.03 9.27
CA LEU A 243 17.86 9.83 8.14
C LEU A 243 19.33 9.59 7.83
N GLU A 244 20.15 9.44 8.89
CA GLU A 244 21.60 9.25 8.74
C GLU A 244 21.98 7.80 8.44
N ARG A 245 21.22 6.83 8.97
CA ARG A 245 21.45 5.38 8.82
C ARG A 245 20.14 4.67 8.61
N PRO A 246 19.51 4.77 7.42
CA PRO A 246 18.28 4.05 7.15
C PRO A 246 18.57 2.54 7.30
N SER A 247 17.86 1.88 8.20
CA SER A 247 17.85 0.42 8.23
C SER A 247 17.19 -0.07 6.94
N GLY A 248 17.73 -1.06 6.26
CA GLY A 248 17.08 -1.68 5.09
C GLY A 248 15.79 -2.43 5.48
N ILE A 249 15.36 -2.35 6.75
CA ILE A 249 14.20 -3.05 7.29
C ILE A 249 13.09 -2.04 7.56
N SER A 250 11.92 -2.32 6.99
CA SER A 250 10.68 -1.59 7.26
C SER A 250 9.57 -2.55 7.66
N TYR A 251 8.44 -2.02 8.10
CA TYR A 251 7.30 -2.83 8.52
C TYR A 251 6.01 -2.33 7.87
N ALA A 252 5.07 -3.25 7.66
CA ALA A 252 3.73 -2.91 7.21
C ALA A 252 2.67 -3.67 8.01
N ILE A 253 1.57 -2.97 8.30
CA ILE A 253 0.38 -3.51 8.94
C ILE A 253 -0.49 -4.14 7.85
N PRO A 254 -0.96 -5.39 8.01
CA PRO A 254 -1.85 -6.03 7.04
C PRO A 254 -3.10 -5.21 6.73
N ILE A 255 -3.48 -5.15 5.45
CA ILE A 255 -4.59 -4.29 4.99
C ILE A 255 -5.97 -4.75 5.50
N ASP A 256 -6.11 -6.01 5.91
CA ASP A 256 -7.38 -6.52 6.42
C ASP A 256 -7.85 -5.77 7.67
N PHE A 257 -6.94 -5.21 8.49
CA PHE A 257 -7.31 -4.35 9.62
C PHE A 257 -7.90 -3.01 9.17
N ALA A 258 -7.45 -2.45 8.06
CA ALA A 258 -8.08 -1.27 7.47
C ALA A 258 -9.47 -1.59 6.90
N ARG A 259 -9.64 -2.80 6.33
CA ARG A 259 -10.95 -3.29 5.88
C ARG A 259 -11.94 -3.40 7.05
N GLU A 260 -11.50 -3.91 8.21
CA GLU A 260 -12.32 -3.95 9.42
C GLU A 260 -12.76 -2.54 9.85
N LEU A 261 -11.88 -1.53 9.78
CA LEU A 261 -12.25 -0.15 10.10
C LEU A 261 -13.34 0.40 9.18
N LEU A 262 -13.25 0.13 7.85
CA LEU A 262 -14.29 0.49 6.89
C LEU A 262 -15.62 -0.17 7.22
N GLN A 263 -15.61 -1.48 7.46
CA GLN A 263 -16.81 -2.26 7.76
C GLN A 263 -17.51 -1.78 9.03
N ARG A 264 -16.77 -1.38 10.07
CA ARG A 264 -17.34 -0.77 11.29
C ARG A 264 -18.07 0.55 11.02
N GLN A 265 -17.74 1.22 9.93
CA GLN A 265 -18.43 2.45 9.46
C GLN A 265 -19.54 2.17 8.43
N GLY A 266 -19.87 0.90 8.16
CA GLY A 266 -20.86 0.51 7.17
C GLY A 266 -20.40 0.75 5.72
N LEU A 267 -19.10 0.95 5.50
CA LEU A 267 -18.51 1.17 4.18
C LEU A 267 -18.02 -0.14 3.57
N GLN A 268 -18.14 -0.23 2.24
CA GLN A 268 -17.55 -1.35 1.49
C GLN A 268 -16.10 -1.03 1.14
N PRO A 269 -15.21 -2.05 1.22
CA PRO A 269 -13.78 -1.89 0.91
C PRO A 269 -13.50 -1.81 -0.60
#